data_9a545515459a06cdb088046e4a035b3a
#
_entry.id   9a545515459a06cdb088046e4a035b3a
#
_cell.length_a   1.000
_cell.length_b   1.000
_cell.length_c   1.000
_cell.angle_alpha   90.00
_cell.angle_beta   90.00
_cell.angle_gamma   90.00
#
_symmetry.space_group_name_H-M   'P 1'
#
loop_
_entity.id
_entity.type
_entity.pdbx_description
1 polymer ?
#
loop_
_entity_poly.entity_id
_entity_poly.type
_entity_poly.pdbx_seq_one_letter_code
_entity_poly.pdbx_strand_id
1 'polypeptide(L)'
;TVYNNYFDSDFIRRFREKNKIDLITFTNVFAHIDNLNLLILNLKKVLSKNTTIIIENHYMGSVLKKNQFDTFYHEHPRTYSLKSFIFISKRLGLNILHVKFPKRYGGNIRVIMGRKQSKSKNKFKKILNKENNFLKNFKELNMNIHKWKKRKREIILKNFHKNGKILAKAFPGRAAILIKLLNIDERIISGVFEKPNSKKIGYCIPGTKIPIFSDKKLFKLMKKKKIILNLAWHI
;
A
#
# COMPACT_ATOMS: atom_id res chain seq x y z
N THR A 1 -17.13 6.26 22.37
CA THR A 1 -16.60 5.01 22.95
C THR A 1 -15.70 4.33 21.94
N VAL A 2 -14.52 3.86 22.37
CA VAL A 2 -13.60 3.05 21.56
C VAL A 2 -13.66 1.62 22.05
N TYR A 3 -13.80 0.68 21.11
CA TYR A 3 -13.76 -0.77 21.39
C TYR A 3 -12.43 -1.32 20.88
N ASN A 4 -11.55 -1.75 21.80
CA ASN A 4 -10.29 -2.39 21.44
C ASN A 4 -10.51 -3.90 21.20
N ASN A 5 -11.17 -4.23 20.07
CA ASN A 5 -11.53 -5.59 19.68
C ASN A 5 -11.26 -5.82 18.20
N TYR A 6 -11.04 -7.09 17.82
CA TYR A 6 -11.13 -7.49 16.42
C TYR A 6 -12.58 -7.40 15.93
N PHE A 7 -12.75 -7.13 14.64
CA PHE A 7 -14.07 -7.14 14.00
C PHE A 7 -14.46 -8.59 13.65
N ASP A 8 -14.56 -9.42 14.69
CA ASP A 8 -14.91 -10.83 14.61
C ASP A 8 -16.41 -11.08 14.88
N SER A 9 -16.81 -12.34 14.80
CA SER A 9 -18.22 -12.73 14.97
C SER A 9 -18.73 -12.49 16.40
N ASP A 10 -17.87 -12.63 17.42
CA ASP A 10 -18.27 -12.48 18.81
C ASP A 10 -18.43 -11.01 19.20
N PHE A 11 -17.51 -10.16 18.74
CA PHE A 11 -17.67 -8.71 18.88
C PHE A 11 -18.96 -8.23 18.22
N ILE A 12 -19.20 -8.66 16.96
CA ILE A 12 -20.38 -8.24 16.17
C ILE A 12 -21.67 -8.67 16.81
N ARG A 13 -21.77 -9.91 17.34
CA ARG A 13 -22.95 -10.38 18.04
C ARG A 13 -23.32 -9.44 19.18
N ARG A 14 -22.38 -9.16 20.07
CA ARG A 14 -22.57 -8.29 21.24
C ARG A 14 -22.84 -6.82 20.87
N PHE A 15 -22.17 -6.34 19.81
CA PHE A 15 -22.26 -4.97 19.38
C PHE A 15 -23.62 -4.65 18.73
N ARG A 16 -24.11 -5.50 17.84
CA ARG A 16 -25.34 -5.26 17.06
C ARG A 16 -26.59 -5.27 17.92
N GLU A 17 -26.59 -5.98 19.03
CA GLU A 17 -27.74 -6.05 19.95
C GLU A 17 -28.05 -4.66 20.55
N LYS A 18 -27.07 -3.83 20.71
CA LYS A 18 -27.17 -2.51 21.40
C LYS A 18 -27.00 -1.31 20.47
N ASN A 19 -26.55 -1.51 19.22
CA ASN A 19 -26.12 -0.41 18.37
C ASN A 19 -26.67 -0.54 16.94
N LYS A 20 -27.08 0.61 16.38
CA LYS A 20 -27.33 0.77 14.94
C LYS A 20 -26.14 1.47 14.31
N ILE A 21 -25.72 1.03 13.13
CA ILE A 21 -24.58 1.60 12.42
C ILE A 21 -25.09 2.35 11.19
N ASP A 22 -24.81 3.64 11.11
CA ASP A 22 -25.13 4.48 9.96
C ASP A 22 -23.95 4.54 8.99
N LEU A 23 -22.70 4.53 9.51
CA LEU A 23 -21.48 4.66 8.70
C LEU A 23 -20.41 3.67 9.13
N ILE A 24 -19.83 2.97 8.15
CA ILE A 24 -18.64 2.13 8.32
C ILE A 24 -17.54 2.66 7.40
N THR A 25 -16.33 2.89 7.94
CA THR A 25 -15.21 3.37 7.15
C THR A 25 -13.99 2.47 7.26
N PHE A 26 -13.32 2.24 6.11
CA PHE A 26 -12.02 1.59 6.02
C PHE A 26 -11.08 2.47 5.21
N THR A 27 -10.02 2.98 5.83
CA THR A 27 -9.06 3.86 5.15
C THR A 27 -7.67 3.22 5.20
N ASN A 28 -7.20 2.72 4.06
CA ASN A 28 -5.93 1.99 3.90
C ASN A 28 -5.76 0.78 4.84
N VAL A 29 -6.86 0.14 5.19
CA VAL A 29 -6.93 -1.07 6.04
C VAL A 29 -7.34 -2.29 5.22
N PHE A 30 -8.20 -2.08 4.23
CA PHE A 30 -8.86 -3.16 3.49
C PHE A 30 -7.88 -4.07 2.73
N ALA A 31 -6.70 -3.53 2.34
CA ALA A 31 -5.63 -4.31 1.69
C ALA A 31 -4.95 -5.30 2.64
N HIS A 32 -4.95 -5.02 3.95
CA HIS A 32 -4.29 -5.83 4.99
C HIS A 32 -5.17 -6.96 5.54
N ILE A 33 -6.43 -7.09 5.08
CA ILE A 33 -7.37 -8.07 5.62
C ILE A 33 -7.11 -9.43 4.97
N ASP A 34 -6.70 -10.40 5.76
CA ASP A 34 -6.39 -11.75 5.29
C ASP A 34 -7.66 -12.50 4.86
N ASN A 35 -8.67 -12.55 5.71
CA ASN A 35 -9.91 -13.25 5.43
C ASN A 35 -11.04 -12.30 5.01
N LEU A 36 -11.03 -11.90 3.73
CA LEU A 36 -12.04 -11.02 3.16
C LEU A 36 -13.44 -11.63 3.18
N ASN A 37 -13.56 -12.96 3.04
CA ASN A 37 -14.86 -13.64 3.07
C ASN A 37 -15.50 -13.53 4.45
N LEU A 38 -14.73 -13.76 5.52
CA LEU A 38 -15.22 -13.60 6.90
C LEU A 38 -15.62 -12.15 7.17
N LEU A 39 -14.80 -11.17 6.74
CA LEU A 39 -15.15 -9.76 6.84
C LEU A 39 -16.50 -9.46 6.17
N ILE A 40 -16.72 -9.93 4.94
CA ILE A 40 -17.97 -9.71 4.20
C ILE A 40 -19.16 -10.33 4.95
N LEU A 41 -19.00 -11.55 5.49
CA LEU A 41 -20.04 -12.20 6.29
C LEU A 41 -20.37 -11.38 7.55
N ASN A 42 -19.35 -10.89 8.22
CA ASN A 42 -19.49 -10.09 9.43
C ASN A 42 -20.12 -8.73 9.13
N LEU A 43 -19.71 -8.06 8.06
CA LEU A 43 -20.35 -6.82 7.62
C LEU A 43 -21.84 -7.01 7.35
N LYS A 44 -22.25 -8.09 6.67
CA LYS A 44 -23.65 -8.37 6.41
C LYS A 44 -24.51 -8.41 7.68
N LYS A 45 -23.97 -8.90 8.79
CA LYS A 45 -24.68 -9.00 10.06
C LYS A 45 -24.98 -7.64 10.71
N VAL A 46 -24.19 -6.60 10.40
CA VAL A 46 -24.34 -5.26 10.99
C VAL A 46 -24.94 -4.22 10.03
N LEU A 47 -25.14 -4.57 8.75
CA LEU A 47 -25.73 -3.67 7.77
C LEU A 47 -27.24 -3.50 7.98
N SER A 48 -27.66 -2.26 8.17
CA SER A 48 -29.06 -1.83 8.14
C SER A 48 -29.46 -1.28 6.76
N LYS A 49 -30.72 -0.86 6.61
CA LYS A 49 -31.23 -0.18 5.40
C LYS A 49 -30.48 1.13 5.12
N ASN A 50 -30.04 1.83 6.18
CA ASN A 50 -29.42 3.16 6.10
C ASN A 50 -27.90 3.12 6.16
N THR A 51 -27.28 1.99 6.47
CA THR A 51 -25.82 1.89 6.59
C THR A 51 -25.13 2.22 5.28
N THR A 52 -24.18 3.15 5.36
CA THR A 52 -23.25 3.49 4.27
C THR A 52 -21.87 2.93 4.59
N ILE A 53 -21.20 2.34 3.61
CA ILE A 53 -19.81 1.90 3.74
C ILE A 53 -18.93 2.78 2.86
N ILE A 54 -17.82 3.29 3.41
CA ILE A 54 -16.79 4.01 2.69
C ILE A 54 -15.48 3.23 2.79
N ILE A 55 -14.94 2.80 1.65
CA ILE A 55 -13.65 2.11 1.60
C ILE A 55 -12.71 2.94 0.75
N GLU A 56 -11.51 3.21 1.28
CA GLU A 56 -10.43 3.84 0.55
C GLU A 56 -9.16 2.98 0.63
N ASN A 57 -8.59 2.66 -0.54
CA ASN A 57 -7.37 1.86 -0.65
C ASN A 57 -6.56 2.26 -1.89
N HIS A 58 -5.32 1.76 -1.98
CA HIS A 58 -4.53 1.87 -3.21
C HIS A 58 -5.32 1.38 -4.41
N TYR A 59 -5.30 2.17 -5.48
CA TYR A 59 -5.97 1.83 -6.73
C TYR A 59 -5.03 1.12 -7.69
N MET A 60 -5.38 -0.09 -8.10
CA MET A 60 -4.58 -0.89 -9.05
C MET A 60 -4.20 -0.10 -10.31
N GLY A 61 -5.13 0.68 -10.87
CA GLY A 61 -4.84 1.50 -12.05
C GLY A 61 -3.79 2.58 -11.81
N SER A 62 -3.70 3.15 -10.60
CA SER A 62 -2.64 4.10 -10.23
C SER A 62 -1.31 3.39 -10.01
N VAL A 63 -1.33 2.23 -9.37
CA VAL A 63 -0.15 1.38 -9.15
C VAL A 63 0.51 1.02 -10.49
N LEU A 64 -0.27 0.53 -11.45
CA LEU A 64 0.20 0.16 -12.78
C LEU A 64 0.71 1.37 -13.55
N LYS A 65 -0.07 2.46 -13.61
CA LYS A 65 0.29 3.69 -14.34
C LYS A 65 1.57 4.35 -13.83
N LYS A 66 1.83 4.27 -12.52
CA LYS A 66 2.96 4.95 -11.88
C LYS A 66 4.12 4.01 -11.55
N ASN A 67 4.06 2.76 -12.02
CA ASN A 67 5.06 1.73 -11.75
C ASN A 67 5.37 1.54 -10.25
N GLN A 68 4.33 1.57 -9.41
CA GLN A 68 4.47 1.42 -7.95
C GLN A 68 4.56 -0.06 -7.55
N PHE A 69 5.49 -0.80 -8.13
CA PHE A 69 5.63 -2.24 -7.95
C PHE A 69 5.96 -2.66 -6.51
N ASP A 70 6.55 -1.76 -5.72
CA ASP A 70 6.84 -1.95 -4.30
C ASP A 70 5.58 -1.94 -3.41
N THR A 71 4.42 -1.68 -3.99
CA THR A 71 3.12 -1.84 -3.30
C THR A 71 2.74 -3.31 -3.13
N PHE A 72 3.28 -4.21 -3.96
CA PHE A 72 3.02 -5.65 -3.88
C PHE A 72 3.98 -6.30 -2.87
N TYR A 73 3.57 -6.43 -1.63
CA TYR A 73 4.35 -7.06 -0.57
C TYR A 73 3.43 -7.73 0.47
N HIS A 74 4.01 -8.49 1.41
CA HIS A 74 3.28 -9.37 2.32
C HIS A 74 2.18 -8.69 3.14
N GLU A 75 2.33 -7.42 3.51
CA GLU A 75 1.28 -6.67 4.23
C GLU A 75 0.12 -6.25 3.32
N HIS A 76 0.28 -6.29 2.00
CA HIS A 76 -0.76 -5.99 1.03
C HIS A 76 -1.14 -7.22 0.20
N PRO A 77 -1.80 -8.23 0.78
CA PRO A 77 -2.19 -9.44 0.06
C PRO A 77 -3.17 -9.14 -1.09
N ARG A 78 -3.77 -7.95 -1.10
CA ARG A 78 -4.72 -7.53 -2.13
C ARG A 78 -4.51 -6.08 -2.56
N THR A 79 -4.67 -5.85 -3.87
CA THR A 79 -4.77 -4.51 -4.44
C THR A 79 -6.10 -4.41 -5.19
N TYR A 80 -6.79 -3.28 -5.06
CA TYR A 80 -8.18 -3.14 -5.47
C TYR A 80 -8.36 -2.35 -6.75
N SER A 81 -9.35 -2.77 -7.56
CA SER A 81 -9.90 -2.07 -8.70
C SER A 81 -11.36 -1.71 -8.46
N LEU A 82 -11.97 -0.92 -9.33
CA LEU A 82 -13.41 -0.69 -9.27
C LEU A 82 -14.19 -2.00 -9.50
N LYS A 83 -13.71 -2.88 -10.41
CA LYS A 83 -14.33 -4.20 -10.65
C LYS A 83 -14.38 -5.03 -9.37
N SER A 84 -13.28 -5.07 -8.59
CA SER A 84 -13.26 -5.80 -7.33
C SER A 84 -14.23 -5.20 -6.30
N PHE A 85 -14.36 -3.89 -6.23
CA PHE A 85 -15.35 -3.26 -5.35
C PHE A 85 -16.80 -3.46 -5.80
N ILE A 86 -17.07 -3.52 -7.10
CA ILE A 86 -18.40 -3.90 -7.62
C ILE A 86 -18.73 -5.34 -7.21
N PHE A 87 -17.77 -6.26 -7.29
CA PHE A 87 -17.98 -7.64 -6.83
C PHE A 87 -18.26 -7.69 -5.32
N ILE A 88 -17.49 -6.98 -4.50
CA ILE A 88 -17.68 -6.90 -3.06
C ILE A 88 -19.02 -6.27 -2.72
N SER A 89 -19.42 -5.18 -3.38
CA SER A 89 -20.71 -4.53 -3.14
C SER A 89 -21.88 -5.46 -3.42
N LYS A 90 -21.83 -6.21 -4.52
CA LYS A 90 -22.86 -7.24 -4.83
C LYS A 90 -22.93 -8.31 -3.73
N ARG A 91 -21.79 -8.80 -3.26
CA ARG A 91 -21.76 -9.77 -2.16
C ARG A 91 -22.33 -9.23 -0.85
N LEU A 92 -22.21 -7.93 -0.61
CA LEU A 92 -22.81 -7.25 0.56
C LEU A 92 -24.29 -6.91 0.37
N GLY A 93 -24.88 -7.09 -0.82
CA GLY A 93 -26.22 -6.64 -1.16
C GLY A 93 -26.32 -5.11 -1.24
N LEU A 94 -25.23 -4.45 -1.65
CA LEU A 94 -25.10 -2.99 -1.77
C LEU A 94 -24.81 -2.59 -3.21
N ASN A 95 -25.04 -1.29 -3.50
CA ASN A 95 -24.68 -0.63 -4.75
C ASN A 95 -23.51 0.31 -4.55
N ILE A 96 -22.67 0.51 -5.58
CA ILE A 96 -21.68 1.60 -5.59
C ILE A 96 -22.42 2.91 -5.85
N LEU A 97 -22.45 3.78 -4.87
CA LEU A 97 -23.11 5.10 -4.96
C LEU A 97 -22.19 6.14 -5.56
N HIS A 98 -20.91 6.11 -5.16
CA HIS A 98 -19.91 7.08 -5.61
C HIS A 98 -18.51 6.49 -5.64
N VAL A 99 -17.65 7.02 -6.54
CA VAL A 99 -16.24 6.67 -6.68
C VAL A 99 -15.43 7.96 -6.80
N LYS A 100 -14.36 8.07 -6.00
CA LYS A 100 -13.35 9.15 -6.08
C LYS A 100 -11.95 8.56 -6.17
N PHE A 101 -11.01 9.34 -6.70
CA PHE A 101 -9.60 8.96 -6.81
C PHE A 101 -8.71 9.96 -6.07
N PRO A 102 -8.56 9.82 -4.74
CA PRO A 102 -7.64 10.65 -3.96
C PRO A 102 -6.19 10.48 -4.42
N LYS A 103 -5.43 11.59 -4.48
CA LYS A 103 -4.05 11.57 -4.99
C LYS A 103 -3.02 11.03 -3.98
N ARG A 104 -3.37 10.95 -2.69
CA ARG A 104 -2.45 10.50 -1.63
C ARG A 104 -1.95 9.08 -1.86
N TYR A 105 -0.79 8.77 -1.31
CA TYR A 105 -0.10 7.47 -1.42
C TYR A 105 0.11 6.99 -2.87
N GLY A 106 0.27 7.93 -3.79
CA GLY A 106 0.44 7.62 -5.21
C GLY A 106 -0.85 7.41 -5.99
N GLY A 107 -2.00 7.38 -5.34
CA GLY A 107 -3.34 7.32 -5.92
C GLY A 107 -4.18 6.19 -5.36
N ASN A 108 -5.23 6.60 -4.64
CA ASN A 108 -6.21 5.70 -4.06
C ASN A 108 -7.49 5.66 -4.90
N ILE A 109 -8.32 4.64 -4.65
CA ILE A 109 -9.72 4.60 -5.00
C ILE A 109 -10.53 4.67 -3.71
N ARG A 110 -11.51 5.58 -3.65
CA ARG A 110 -12.50 5.65 -2.58
C ARG A 110 -13.85 5.29 -3.16
N VAL A 111 -14.49 4.29 -2.59
CA VAL A 111 -15.84 3.87 -2.98
C VAL A 111 -16.80 4.11 -1.83
N ILE A 112 -18.02 4.58 -2.17
CA ILE A 112 -19.13 4.72 -1.24
C ILE A 112 -20.20 3.72 -1.67
N MET A 113 -20.62 2.87 -0.74
CA MET A 113 -21.59 1.80 -0.98
C MET A 113 -22.79 1.97 -0.07
N GLY A 114 -23.97 1.65 -0.57
CA GLY A 114 -25.22 1.66 0.20
C GLY A 114 -26.34 0.96 -0.56
N ARG A 115 -27.54 0.87 0.07
CA ARG A 115 -28.69 0.17 -0.55
C ARG A 115 -29.41 1.00 -1.62
N LYS A 116 -29.26 2.33 -1.61
CA LYS A 116 -29.87 3.20 -2.63
C LYS A 116 -29.44 2.77 -4.04
N GLN A 117 -30.35 2.79 -5.00
CA GLN A 117 -29.98 2.52 -6.39
C GLN A 117 -29.15 3.67 -6.96
N SER A 118 -28.11 3.33 -7.70
CA SER A 118 -27.37 4.32 -8.48
C SER A 118 -28.21 4.74 -9.68
N LYS A 119 -28.47 6.03 -9.82
CA LYS A 119 -29.32 6.59 -10.90
C LYS A 119 -28.77 6.42 -12.33
N SER A 120 -27.52 5.92 -12.51
CA SER A 120 -26.91 5.81 -13.84
C SER A 120 -26.14 4.51 -14.01
N LYS A 121 -26.62 3.63 -14.88
CA LYS A 121 -25.94 2.38 -15.30
C LYS A 121 -24.57 2.63 -15.96
N ASN A 122 -24.36 3.81 -16.57
CA ASN A 122 -23.16 4.14 -17.33
C ASN A 122 -22.11 4.95 -16.54
N LYS A 123 -22.39 5.29 -15.28
CA LYS A 123 -21.57 6.17 -14.45
C LYS A 123 -20.08 5.76 -14.37
N PHE A 124 -19.81 4.47 -14.45
CA PHE A 124 -18.46 3.93 -14.26
C PHE A 124 -17.84 3.34 -15.54
N LYS A 125 -18.51 3.42 -16.68
CA LYS A 125 -18.09 2.80 -17.95
C LYS A 125 -16.66 3.20 -18.35
N LYS A 126 -16.31 4.49 -18.25
CA LYS A 126 -14.94 4.97 -18.56
C LYS A 126 -13.87 4.34 -17.67
N ILE A 127 -14.16 4.13 -16.39
CA ILE A 127 -13.20 3.52 -15.44
C ILE A 127 -13.06 2.04 -15.77
N LEU A 128 -14.17 1.34 -15.94
CA LEU A 128 -14.19 -0.10 -16.25
C LEU A 128 -13.48 -0.40 -17.57
N ASN A 129 -13.66 0.44 -18.60
CA ASN A 129 -12.93 0.31 -19.88
C ASN A 129 -11.42 0.45 -19.70
N LYS A 130 -10.95 1.36 -18.83
CA LYS A 130 -9.52 1.45 -18.49
C LYS A 130 -9.02 0.21 -17.77
N GLU A 131 -9.82 -0.38 -16.88
CA GLU A 131 -9.47 -1.59 -16.15
C GLU A 131 -9.42 -2.85 -17.03
N ASN A 132 -10.07 -2.84 -18.21
CA ASN A 132 -9.95 -3.94 -19.19
C ASN A 132 -8.51 -4.09 -19.70
N ASN A 133 -7.70 -3.04 -19.65
CA ASN A 133 -6.32 -3.05 -20.13
C ASN A 133 -5.30 -3.47 -19.04
N PHE A 134 -5.74 -3.85 -17.84
CA PHE A 134 -4.82 -4.16 -16.75
C PHE A 134 -3.81 -5.26 -17.09
N LEU A 135 -4.22 -6.30 -17.83
CA LEU A 135 -3.28 -7.35 -18.24
C LEU A 135 -2.12 -6.78 -19.10
N LYS A 136 -2.44 -5.91 -20.06
CA LYS A 136 -1.43 -5.20 -20.85
C LYS A 136 -0.55 -4.33 -19.96
N ASN A 137 -1.15 -3.57 -19.06
CA ASN A 137 -0.43 -2.68 -18.14
C ASN A 137 0.48 -3.45 -17.18
N PHE A 138 0.13 -4.68 -16.78
CA PHE A 138 1.03 -5.55 -16.02
C PHE A 138 2.26 -5.98 -16.80
N LYS A 139 2.09 -6.31 -18.09
CA LYS A 139 3.23 -6.62 -18.98
C LYS A 139 4.16 -5.41 -19.12
N GLU A 140 3.59 -4.21 -19.29
CA GLU A 140 4.35 -2.95 -19.34
C GLU A 140 5.06 -2.67 -18.01
N LEU A 141 4.39 -2.87 -16.87
CA LEU A 141 4.99 -2.74 -15.55
C LEU A 141 6.22 -3.65 -15.41
N ASN A 142 6.11 -4.91 -15.79
CA ASN A 142 7.24 -5.87 -15.72
C ASN A 142 8.44 -5.41 -16.56
N MET A 143 8.21 -4.97 -17.79
CA MET A 143 9.27 -4.40 -18.63
C MET A 143 9.91 -3.15 -17.99
N ASN A 144 9.08 -2.28 -17.41
CA ASN A 144 9.55 -1.06 -16.75
C ASN A 144 10.36 -1.36 -15.48
N ILE A 145 10.00 -2.40 -14.73
CA ILE A 145 10.79 -2.87 -13.57
C ILE A 145 12.18 -3.33 -14.03
N HIS A 146 12.28 -4.10 -15.11
CA HIS A 146 13.57 -4.55 -15.62
C HIS A 146 14.47 -3.38 -16.06
N LYS A 147 13.91 -2.42 -16.82
CA LYS A 147 14.64 -1.20 -17.23
C LYS A 147 15.07 -0.36 -16.02
N TRP A 148 14.16 -0.19 -15.04
CA TRP A 148 14.43 0.54 -13.81
C TRP A 148 15.55 -0.13 -13.00
N LYS A 149 15.49 -1.45 -12.80
CA LYS A 149 16.48 -2.24 -12.10
C LYS A 149 17.88 -2.05 -12.69
N LYS A 150 18.03 -2.27 -14.02
CA LYS A 150 19.30 -2.10 -14.73
C LYS A 150 19.87 -0.71 -14.51
N ARG A 151 19.10 0.35 -14.86
CA ARG A 151 19.54 1.74 -14.74
C ARG A 151 19.90 2.14 -13.31
N LYS A 152 19.08 1.77 -12.33
CA LYS A 152 19.34 2.16 -10.94
C LYS A 152 20.53 1.43 -10.34
N ARG A 153 20.70 0.15 -10.66
CA ARG A 153 21.86 -0.61 -10.24
C ARG A 153 23.17 -0.01 -10.83
N GLU A 154 23.20 0.33 -12.10
CA GLU A 154 24.35 0.99 -12.74
C GLU A 154 24.72 2.30 -12.04
N ILE A 155 23.75 3.16 -11.73
CA ILE A 155 23.99 4.41 -11.00
C ILE A 155 24.58 4.13 -9.61
N ILE A 156 24.02 3.16 -8.88
CA ILE A 156 24.49 2.80 -7.54
C ILE A 156 25.94 2.27 -7.61
N LEU A 157 26.23 1.34 -8.51
CA LEU A 157 27.57 0.77 -8.65
C LEU A 157 28.59 1.80 -9.09
N LYS A 158 28.27 2.69 -10.04
CA LYS A 158 29.14 3.80 -10.45
C LYS A 158 29.50 4.68 -9.25
N ASN A 159 28.54 4.99 -8.39
CA ASN A 159 28.80 5.78 -7.19
C ASN A 159 29.61 5.02 -6.15
N PHE A 160 29.35 3.72 -5.99
CA PHE A 160 30.10 2.85 -5.10
C PHE A 160 31.58 2.77 -5.52
N HIS A 161 31.86 2.54 -6.80
CA HIS A 161 33.25 2.48 -7.30
C HIS A 161 33.98 3.82 -7.15
N LYS A 162 33.27 4.95 -7.33
CA LYS A 162 33.89 6.28 -7.19
C LYS A 162 34.11 6.72 -5.75
N ASN A 163 33.19 6.38 -4.84
CA ASN A 163 33.10 7.01 -3.51
C ASN A 163 33.10 6.00 -2.35
N GLY A 164 33.26 4.70 -2.63
CA GLY A 164 33.11 3.64 -1.64
C GLY A 164 31.67 3.40 -1.21
N LYS A 165 31.47 2.74 -0.06
CA LYS A 165 30.14 2.36 0.42
C LYS A 165 29.20 3.56 0.58
N ILE A 166 27.95 3.36 0.16
CA ILE A 166 26.91 4.37 0.09
C ILE A 166 26.12 4.37 1.40
N LEU A 167 25.74 5.56 1.87
CA LEU A 167 24.79 5.74 2.97
C LEU A 167 23.36 5.68 2.39
N ALA A 168 22.42 5.11 3.13
CA ALA A 168 21.00 5.15 2.76
C ALA A 168 20.18 5.81 3.86
N LYS A 169 19.03 6.39 3.50
CA LYS A 169 18.12 7.05 4.43
C LYS A 169 16.71 6.50 4.29
N ALA A 170 16.04 6.36 5.43
CA ALA A 170 14.68 5.87 5.63
C ALA A 170 14.49 4.41 5.18
N PHE A 171 13.88 3.62 6.06
CA PHE A 171 13.58 2.22 5.78
C PHE A 171 12.08 1.93 6.02
N PRO A 172 11.18 2.35 5.11
CA PRO A 172 9.82 1.81 5.10
C PRO A 172 9.85 0.31 4.77
N GLY A 173 8.92 -0.47 5.31
CA GLY A 173 8.91 -1.94 5.15
C GLY A 173 9.08 -2.42 3.70
N ARG A 174 8.46 -1.72 2.75
CA ARG A 174 8.58 -2.01 1.30
C ARG A 174 9.98 -1.74 0.71
N ALA A 175 10.86 -1.01 1.39
CA ALA A 175 12.20 -0.75 0.89
C ALA A 175 13.07 -2.02 0.78
N ALA A 176 12.76 -3.06 1.55
CA ALA A 176 13.41 -4.36 1.41
C ALA A 176 13.23 -4.94 -0.01
N ILE A 177 12.10 -4.69 -0.65
CA ILE A 177 11.84 -5.10 -2.05
C ILE A 177 12.83 -4.44 -3.01
N LEU A 178 13.07 -3.14 -2.84
CA LEU A 178 14.01 -2.38 -3.68
C LEU A 178 15.44 -2.90 -3.52
N ILE A 179 15.87 -3.11 -2.28
CA ILE A 179 17.18 -3.69 -1.94
C ILE A 179 17.36 -5.05 -2.61
N LYS A 180 16.38 -5.93 -2.47
CA LYS A 180 16.39 -7.26 -3.08
C LYS A 180 16.42 -7.20 -4.61
N LEU A 181 15.55 -6.40 -5.22
CA LEU A 181 15.46 -6.26 -6.67
C LEU A 181 16.75 -5.69 -7.28
N LEU A 182 17.38 -4.73 -6.61
CA LEU A 182 18.64 -4.13 -7.04
C LEU A 182 19.84 -5.03 -6.76
N ASN A 183 19.67 -6.13 -6.03
CA ASN A 183 20.74 -7.02 -5.58
C ASN A 183 21.91 -6.24 -4.96
N ILE A 184 21.58 -5.43 -3.95
CA ILE A 184 22.53 -4.63 -3.17
C ILE A 184 22.47 -5.06 -1.71
N ASP A 185 23.63 -5.07 -1.06
CA ASP A 185 23.81 -5.56 0.30
C ASP A 185 24.80 -4.71 1.10
N GLU A 186 25.27 -5.20 2.24
CA GLU A 186 26.22 -4.53 3.12
C GLU A 186 27.61 -4.29 2.49
N ARG A 187 27.92 -4.92 1.37
CA ARG A 187 29.16 -4.66 0.61
C ARG A 187 29.07 -3.31 -0.09
N ILE A 188 27.86 -2.89 -0.49
CA ILE A 188 27.59 -1.65 -1.22
C ILE A 188 27.04 -0.57 -0.30
N ILE A 189 26.13 -0.91 0.63
CA ILE A 189 25.51 0.02 1.57
C ILE A 189 26.13 -0.16 2.95
N SER A 190 26.69 0.90 3.53
CA SER A 190 27.30 0.86 4.86
C SER A 190 26.29 0.92 6.00
N GLY A 191 25.09 1.39 5.75
CA GLY A 191 23.99 1.46 6.72
C GLY A 191 22.83 2.31 6.24
N VAL A 192 21.67 2.08 6.85
CA VAL A 192 20.44 2.85 6.63
C VAL A 192 20.11 3.64 7.88
N PHE A 193 19.71 4.89 7.71
CA PHE A 193 19.46 5.83 8.79
C PHE A 193 17.97 6.14 8.90
N GLU A 194 17.43 5.86 10.08
CA GLU A 194 16.03 6.05 10.45
C GLU A 194 15.87 7.19 11.46
N LYS A 195 14.66 7.78 11.48
CA LYS A 195 14.32 8.78 12.49
C LYS A 195 14.60 8.29 13.91
N PRO A 196 14.97 9.16 14.85
CA PRO A 196 15.20 8.79 16.25
C PRO A 196 13.99 8.05 16.81
N ASN A 197 14.23 7.15 17.74
CA ASN A 197 13.21 6.32 18.40
C ASN A 197 12.47 5.31 17.47
N SER A 198 12.94 5.10 16.24
CA SER A 198 12.43 4.00 15.42
C SER A 198 12.78 2.65 16.05
N LYS A 199 11.79 1.77 16.22
CA LYS A 199 11.99 0.40 16.73
C LYS A 199 12.87 -0.47 15.83
N LYS A 200 13.22 -0.01 14.64
CA LYS A 200 14.08 -0.71 13.68
C LYS A 200 15.57 -0.48 13.94
N ILE A 201 15.93 0.54 14.73
CA ILE A 201 17.32 0.84 15.07
C ILE A 201 17.93 -0.31 15.85
N GLY A 202 19.17 -0.72 15.49
CA GLY A 202 19.84 -1.87 16.08
C GLY A 202 19.63 -3.19 15.34
N TYR A 203 18.68 -3.25 14.39
CA TYR A 203 18.47 -4.40 13.52
C TYR A 203 19.14 -4.21 12.14
N CYS A 204 19.07 -5.26 11.32
CA CYS A 204 19.48 -5.21 9.92
C CYS A 204 18.25 -5.21 9.00
N ILE A 205 18.44 -4.75 7.76
CA ILE A 205 17.43 -4.90 6.72
C ILE A 205 17.19 -6.40 6.46
N PRO A 206 15.94 -6.89 6.47
CA PRO A 206 15.60 -8.29 6.23
C PRO A 206 16.28 -8.85 4.97
N GLY A 207 16.92 -10.01 5.11
CA GLY A 207 17.64 -10.69 4.04
C GLY A 207 19.01 -10.08 3.68
N THR A 208 19.55 -9.19 4.52
CA THR A 208 20.89 -8.59 4.39
C THR A 208 21.54 -8.41 5.77
N LYS A 209 22.84 -8.02 5.77
CA LYS A 209 23.56 -7.55 6.96
C LYS A 209 23.69 -6.02 7.00
N ILE A 210 22.86 -5.28 6.25
CA ILE A 210 22.86 -3.80 6.26
C ILE A 210 22.29 -3.32 7.59
N PRO A 211 23.07 -2.65 8.46
CA PRO A 211 22.59 -2.21 9.77
C PRO A 211 21.71 -0.96 9.67
N ILE A 212 20.74 -0.84 10.59
CA ILE A 212 19.85 0.30 10.71
C ILE A 212 20.29 1.16 11.91
N PHE A 213 20.62 2.41 11.64
CA PHE A 213 21.11 3.38 12.63
C PHE A 213 20.13 4.55 12.82
N SER A 214 20.30 5.29 13.91
CA SER A 214 19.63 6.58 14.08
C SER A 214 20.23 7.64 13.14
N ASP A 215 19.39 8.48 12.53
CA ASP A 215 19.81 9.57 11.64
C ASP A 215 20.61 10.68 12.38
N LYS A 216 20.58 10.71 13.73
CA LYS A 216 21.54 11.51 14.53
C LYS A 216 23.00 11.20 14.16
N LYS A 217 23.32 9.93 13.82
CA LYS A 217 24.65 9.54 13.33
C LYS A 217 24.90 10.01 11.89
N LEU A 218 23.86 10.09 11.06
CA LEU A 218 23.98 10.53 9.67
C LEU A 218 24.52 11.96 9.58
N PHE A 219 24.02 12.89 10.37
CA PHE A 219 24.46 14.28 10.38
C PHE A 219 25.95 14.44 10.72
N LYS A 220 26.49 13.58 11.62
CA LYS A 220 27.91 13.54 11.92
C LYS A 220 28.76 13.04 10.75
N LEU A 221 28.24 12.13 9.95
CA LEU A 221 28.93 11.54 8.79
C LEU A 221 28.81 12.39 7.52
N MET A 222 27.84 13.30 7.45
CA MET A 222 27.60 14.17 6.29
C MET A 222 28.58 15.35 6.12
N LYS A 223 29.56 15.55 7.00
CA LYS A 223 30.57 16.60 6.87
C LYS A 223 31.36 16.55 5.56
N LYS A 224 31.31 15.46 4.80
CA LYS A 224 31.80 15.36 3.42
C LYS A 224 30.58 15.12 2.51
N LYS A 225 30.42 15.88 1.42
CA LYS A 225 29.38 15.75 0.41
C LYS A 225 29.27 14.29 -0.09
N LYS A 226 28.50 13.46 0.56
CA LYS A 226 28.25 12.06 0.15
C LYS A 226 26.87 11.94 -0.46
N ILE A 227 26.75 11.11 -1.49
CA ILE A 227 25.46 10.73 -2.05
C ILE A 227 24.77 9.83 -1.04
N ILE A 228 23.49 10.10 -0.81
CA ILE A 228 22.63 9.31 0.06
C ILE A 228 21.54 8.68 -0.78
N LEU A 229 21.36 7.37 -0.65
CA LEU A 229 20.28 6.63 -1.28
C LEU A 229 19.00 6.79 -0.46
N ASN A 230 18.00 7.50 -0.98
CA ASN A 230 16.69 7.58 -0.34
C ASN A 230 15.86 6.33 -0.67
N LEU A 231 15.52 5.52 0.36
CA LEU A 231 14.70 4.32 0.21
C LEU A 231 13.20 4.59 0.37
N ALA A 232 12.81 5.78 0.81
CA ALA A 232 11.41 6.21 0.99
C ALA A 232 10.96 7.13 -0.16
N TRP A 233 11.13 6.71 -1.39
CA TRP A 233 10.86 7.49 -2.60
C TRP A 233 9.37 7.88 -2.79
N HIS A 234 8.47 7.24 -2.08
CA HIS A 234 7.02 7.39 -2.19
C HIS A 234 6.39 8.31 -1.14
N ILE A 235 7.21 8.87 -0.25
CA ILE A 235 6.80 9.81 0.81
C ILE A 235 7.24 11.22 0.44
#